data_5184b5aa3f8e09419e5cbe863367c8aa
#
_entry.id   5184b5aa3f8e09419e5cbe863367c8aa
#
_cell.length_a   1.000
_cell.length_b   1.000
_cell.length_c   1.000
_cell.angle_alpha   90.00
_cell.angle_beta   90.00
_cell.angle_gamma   90.00
#
_symmetry.space_group_name_H-M   'P 1'
#
loop_
_entity.id
_entity.type
_entity.pdbx_description
1 polymer ?
#
loop_
_entity_poly.entity_id
_entity_poly.type
_entity_poly.pdbx_seq_one_letter_code
_entity_poly.pdbx_strand_id
1 'polypeptide(L)'
;MSVSVDPVADLLRERAAHYAAQAALFLRDQALSTASHDLRSPLNAMHSWGYVLERQLANADPNLQRALAGIRTGIEQQVKLIDDVLDAPRAETRTLAVSPQTFALRPLLDDTLALVRFALADARGVTIDATLPDDAPSLCADRERIAQALWTMLTVAVEASAAGSRVTFACTREGAHYVVRVLGSVDAAALVDPALPHMLESFARREMLRERDAKRVAWTLAICQRVALAHDGTFAHDPFADGATVAITLGLRAGTPA
;
A
#
# COMPACT_ATOMS: atom_id res chain seq x y z
N MET A 1 -25.86 34.87 1.36
CA MET A 1 -25.30 34.17 0.19
C MET A 1 -25.48 32.68 0.44
N SER A 2 -26.45 32.07 -0.29
CA SER A 2 -26.67 30.63 -0.22
C SER A 2 -25.50 29.94 -1.00
N VAL A 3 -24.65 29.23 -0.30
CA VAL A 3 -23.64 28.39 -0.95
C VAL A 3 -24.42 27.27 -1.66
N SER A 4 -24.45 27.30 -3.00
CA SER A 4 -24.99 26.19 -3.78
C SER A 4 -24.10 24.99 -3.55
N VAL A 5 -24.59 24.02 -2.80
CA VAL A 5 -23.92 22.73 -2.59
C VAL A 5 -24.05 21.95 -3.90
N ASP A 6 -22.93 21.63 -4.52
CA ASP A 6 -22.90 20.73 -5.69
C ASP A 6 -22.84 19.27 -5.16
N PRO A 7 -23.96 18.53 -5.23
CA PRO A 7 -24.04 17.18 -4.67
C PRO A 7 -23.06 16.18 -5.33
N VAL A 8 -22.68 16.42 -6.59
CA VAL A 8 -21.70 15.59 -7.29
C VAL A 8 -20.30 15.82 -6.72
N ALA A 9 -19.95 17.10 -6.51
CA ALA A 9 -18.65 17.45 -5.92
C ALA A 9 -18.52 16.91 -4.49
N ASP A 10 -19.59 16.95 -3.70
CA ASP A 10 -19.57 16.43 -2.33
C ASP A 10 -19.42 14.90 -2.32
N LEU A 11 -20.13 14.19 -3.18
CA LEU A 11 -19.99 12.74 -3.32
C LEU A 11 -18.56 12.34 -3.73
N LEU A 12 -17.94 13.09 -4.64
CA LEU A 12 -16.55 12.83 -5.05
C LEU A 12 -15.57 13.07 -3.89
N ARG A 13 -15.77 14.11 -3.09
CA ARG A 13 -14.95 14.38 -1.89
C ARG A 13 -15.08 13.28 -0.86
N GLU A 14 -16.31 12.85 -0.55
CA GLU A 14 -16.55 11.76 0.40
C GLU A 14 -15.90 10.45 -0.08
N ARG A 15 -16.01 10.14 -1.37
CA ARG A 15 -15.40 8.93 -1.93
C ARG A 15 -13.88 8.98 -1.89
N ALA A 16 -13.27 10.12 -2.22
CA ALA A 16 -11.83 10.31 -2.10
C ALA A 16 -11.35 10.16 -0.65
N ALA A 17 -12.07 10.77 0.31
CA ALA A 17 -11.76 10.66 1.73
C ALA A 17 -11.91 9.21 2.24
N HIS A 18 -12.92 8.48 1.78
CA HIS A 18 -13.10 7.07 2.08
C HIS A 18 -11.90 6.24 1.60
N TYR A 19 -11.46 6.42 0.35
CA TYR A 19 -10.31 5.69 -0.19
C TYR A 19 -9.01 6.07 0.52
N ALA A 20 -8.82 7.34 0.88
CA ALA A 20 -7.67 7.78 1.67
C ALA A 20 -7.63 7.11 3.04
N ALA A 21 -8.77 7.05 3.75
CA ALA A 21 -8.87 6.38 5.05
C ALA A 21 -8.58 4.87 4.94
N GLN A 22 -9.10 4.20 3.93
CA GLN A 22 -8.83 2.80 3.67
C GLN A 22 -7.35 2.56 3.34
N ALA A 23 -6.73 3.38 2.49
CA ALA A 23 -5.31 3.29 2.18
C ALA A 23 -4.45 3.44 3.44
N ALA A 24 -4.81 4.37 4.34
CA ALA A 24 -4.14 4.58 5.62
C ALA A 24 -4.23 3.36 6.54
N LEU A 25 -5.38 2.69 6.59
CA LEU A 25 -5.55 1.44 7.37
C LEU A 25 -4.63 0.33 6.85
N PHE A 26 -4.61 0.10 5.53
CA PHE A 26 -3.74 -0.91 4.93
C PHE A 26 -2.25 -0.60 5.09
N LEU A 27 -1.88 0.68 5.00
CA LEU A 27 -0.52 1.13 5.26
C LEU A 27 -0.09 0.81 6.69
N ARG A 28 -0.94 1.14 7.68
CA ARG A 28 -0.64 0.87 9.10
C ARG A 28 -0.54 -0.62 9.38
N ASP A 29 -1.44 -1.41 8.82
CA ASP A 29 -1.39 -2.86 8.94
C ASP A 29 -0.09 -3.42 8.33
N GLN A 30 0.34 -2.94 7.17
CA GLN A 30 1.59 -3.34 6.54
C GLN A 30 2.82 -2.90 7.37
N ALA A 31 2.80 -1.69 7.93
CA ALA A 31 3.86 -1.20 8.80
C ALA A 31 4.03 -2.07 10.05
N LEU A 32 2.91 -2.42 10.71
CA LEU A 32 2.90 -3.33 11.86
C LEU A 32 3.40 -4.72 11.49
N SER A 33 3.02 -5.24 10.29
CA SER A 33 3.53 -6.52 9.78
C SER A 33 5.04 -6.54 9.66
N THR A 34 5.56 -5.51 9.03
CA THR A 34 7.00 -5.37 8.82
C THR A 34 7.71 -5.24 10.17
N ALA A 35 7.19 -4.39 11.06
CA ALA A 35 7.77 -4.21 12.39
C ALA A 35 7.80 -5.51 13.21
N SER A 36 6.69 -6.26 13.20
CA SER A 36 6.62 -7.56 13.87
C SER A 36 7.69 -8.54 13.37
N HIS A 37 7.82 -8.66 12.04
CA HIS A 37 8.84 -9.51 11.42
C HIS A 37 10.26 -9.07 11.78
N ASP A 38 10.54 -7.77 11.67
CA ASP A 38 11.88 -7.22 11.87
C ASP A 38 12.31 -7.24 13.36
N LEU A 39 11.34 -7.18 14.28
CA LEU A 39 11.59 -7.36 15.72
C LEU A 39 11.85 -8.82 16.09
N ARG A 40 11.18 -9.79 15.45
CA ARG A 40 11.40 -11.20 15.76
C ARG A 40 12.79 -11.70 15.39
N SER A 41 13.37 -11.19 14.31
CA SER A 41 14.68 -11.65 13.83
C SER A 41 15.78 -11.49 14.89
N PRO A 42 16.02 -10.29 15.49
CA PRO A 42 17.00 -10.12 16.54
C PRO A 42 16.64 -10.87 17.84
N LEU A 43 15.34 -10.97 18.19
CA LEU A 43 14.90 -11.72 19.37
C LEU A 43 15.20 -13.22 19.24
N ASN A 44 14.97 -13.80 18.06
CA ASN A 44 15.34 -15.20 17.79
C ASN A 44 16.85 -15.43 17.87
N ALA A 45 17.66 -14.48 17.39
CA ALA A 45 19.11 -14.54 17.52
C ALA A 45 19.53 -14.49 19.00
N MET A 46 18.98 -13.54 19.79
CA MET A 46 19.25 -13.45 21.22
C MET A 46 18.81 -14.71 21.99
N HIS A 47 17.65 -15.28 21.64
CA HIS A 47 17.17 -16.53 22.22
C HIS A 47 18.16 -17.68 21.94
N SER A 48 18.65 -17.80 20.70
CA SER A 48 19.61 -18.83 20.30
C SER A 48 20.94 -18.69 21.05
N TRP A 49 21.45 -17.47 21.18
CA TRP A 49 22.66 -17.20 21.97
C TRP A 49 22.44 -17.44 23.46
N GLY A 50 21.28 -17.10 24.00
CA GLY A 50 20.91 -17.42 25.39
C GLY A 50 21.00 -18.92 25.68
N TYR A 51 20.49 -19.75 24.76
CA TYR A 51 20.58 -21.21 24.85
C TYR A 51 22.05 -21.73 24.83
N VAL A 52 22.87 -21.17 23.94
CA VAL A 52 24.30 -21.53 23.88
C VAL A 52 25.01 -21.19 25.20
N LEU A 53 24.78 -20.01 25.75
CA LEU A 53 25.35 -19.56 27.01
C LEU A 53 24.87 -20.42 28.18
N GLU A 54 23.58 -20.79 28.22
CA GLU A 54 23.04 -21.68 29.26
C GLU A 54 23.78 -23.03 29.31
N ARG A 55 24.06 -23.63 28.15
CA ARG A 55 24.83 -24.87 28.05
C ARG A 55 26.30 -24.70 28.49
N GLN A 56 26.93 -23.59 28.12
CA GLN A 56 28.33 -23.32 28.48
C GLN A 56 28.50 -22.96 29.96
N LEU A 57 27.51 -22.33 30.56
CA LEU A 57 27.52 -21.83 31.95
C LEU A 57 26.72 -22.72 32.91
N ALA A 58 26.43 -23.97 32.51
CA ALA A 58 25.66 -24.91 33.35
C ALA A 58 26.25 -25.14 34.76
N ASN A 59 27.59 -25.00 34.91
CA ASN A 59 28.28 -25.12 36.18
C ASN A 59 28.79 -23.77 36.73
N ALA A 60 28.28 -22.65 36.23
CA ALA A 60 28.70 -21.33 36.66
C ALA A 60 28.02 -20.91 37.99
N ASP A 61 28.47 -19.77 38.54
CA ASP A 61 27.90 -19.13 39.73
C ASP A 61 26.38 -19.00 39.64
N PRO A 62 25.62 -19.31 40.70
CA PRO A 62 24.16 -19.23 40.73
C PRO A 62 23.60 -17.83 40.37
N ASN A 63 24.36 -16.75 40.63
CA ASN A 63 23.97 -15.41 40.25
C ASN A 63 24.01 -15.23 38.72
N LEU A 64 25.02 -15.80 38.06
CA LEU A 64 25.15 -15.74 36.61
C LEU A 64 24.05 -16.55 35.93
N GLN A 65 23.72 -17.71 36.47
CA GLN A 65 22.60 -18.54 35.97
C GLN A 65 21.26 -17.81 36.14
N ARG A 66 21.04 -17.12 37.28
CA ARG A 66 19.82 -16.28 37.47
C ARG A 66 19.75 -15.11 36.50
N ALA A 67 20.86 -14.45 36.25
CA ALA A 67 20.91 -13.35 35.27
C ALA A 67 20.57 -13.84 33.86
N LEU A 68 21.11 -14.97 33.44
CA LEU A 68 20.82 -15.57 32.15
C LEU A 68 19.35 -16.02 32.01
N ALA A 69 18.78 -16.61 33.06
CA ALA A 69 17.36 -16.96 33.11
C ALA A 69 16.48 -15.71 33.01
N GLY A 70 16.85 -14.61 33.65
CA GLY A 70 16.15 -13.32 33.53
C GLY A 70 16.16 -12.74 32.12
N ILE A 71 17.31 -12.81 31.42
CA ILE A 71 17.44 -12.38 30.03
C ILE A 71 16.53 -13.23 29.14
N ARG A 72 16.52 -14.55 29.28
CA ARG A 72 15.67 -15.45 28.49
C ARG A 72 14.19 -15.17 28.72
N THR A 73 13.76 -15.03 29.98
CA THR A 73 12.39 -14.66 30.32
C THR A 73 11.99 -13.32 29.68
N GLY A 74 12.88 -12.33 29.69
CA GLY A 74 12.63 -11.05 29.02
C GLY A 74 12.43 -11.19 27.50
N ILE A 75 13.23 -12.03 26.86
CA ILE A 75 13.09 -12.30 25.40
C ILE A 75 11.74 -13.00 25.12
N GLU A 76 11.39 -14.03 25.91
CA GLU A 76 10.12 -14.75 25.77
C GLU A 76 8.91 -13.83 25.95
N GLN A 77 8.98 -12.92 26.94
CA GLN A 77 7.94 -11.91 27.15
C GLN A 77 7.81 -10.94 25.97
N GLN A 78 8.92 -10.51 25.36
CA GLN A 78 8.88 -9.63 24.19
C GLN A 78 8.30 -10.33 22.96
N VAL A 79 8.65 -11.60 22.72
CA VAL A 79 8.06 -12.39 21.64
C VAL A 79 6.55 -12.51 21.85
N LYS A 80 6.12 -12.83 23.05
CA LYS A 80 4.69 -12.92 23.39
C LYS A 80 3.96 -11.59 23.19
N LEU A 81 4.57 -10.45 23.55
CA LEU A 81 3.97 -9.14 23.30
C LEU A 81 3.80 -8.86 21.79
N ILE A 82 4.76 -9.26 20.96
CA ILE A 82 4.65 -9.15 19.52
C ILE A 82 3.48 -9.99 19.02
N ASP A 83 3.35 -11.23 19.49
CA ASP A 83 2.26 -12.12 19.10
C ASP A 83 0.89 -11.57 19.52
N ASP A 84 0.75 -11.17 20.78
CA ASP A 84 -0.52 -10.75 21.37
C ASP A 84 -0.98 -9.36 20.89
N VAL A 85 -0.04 -8.41 20.74
CA VAL A 85 -0.36 -7.00 20.48
C VAL A 85 -0.29 -6.66 18.98
N LEU A 86 0.68 -7.22 18.25
CA LEU A 86 0.88 -6.87 16.83
C LEU A 86 0.23 -7.89 15.89
N ASP A 87 0.33 -9.18 16.17
CA ASP A 87 -0.07 -10.20 15.20
C ASP A 87 -1.49 -10.74 15.42
N ALA A 88 -1.93 -10.91 16.65
CA ALA A 88 -3.26 -11.42 16.93
C ALA A 88 -4.38 -10.50 16.38
N PRO A 89 -4.33 -9.17 16.58
CA PRO A 89 -5.34 -8.26 16.01
C PRO A 89 -5.34 -8.22 14.48
N ARG A 90 -4.20 -8.59 13.85
CA ARG A 90 -4.05 -8.60 12.39
C ARG A 90 -4.46 -9.91 11.74
N ALA A 91 -4.69 -10.95 12.50
CA ALA A 91 -5.11 -12.25 11.95
C ALA A 91 -6.41 -12.13 11.14
N GLU A 92 -7.34 -11.28 11.58
CA GLU A 92 -8.63 -11.03 10.91
C GLU A 92 -8.48 -10.17 9.63
N THR A 93 -7.46 -9.32 9.55
CA THR A 93 -7.24 -8.40 8.42
C THR A 93 -6.24 -8.90 7.37
N ARG A 94 -5.59 -10.04 7.61
CA ARG A 94 -4.61 -10.65 6.70
C ARG A 94 -5.21 -10.99 5.34
N THR A 95 -6.44 -11.48 5.32
CA THR A 95 -7.14 -11.85 4.08
C THR A 95 -8.07 -10.73 3.68
N LEU A 96 -7.88 -10.17 2.49
CA LEU A 96 -8.81 -9.19 1.93
C LEU A 96 -10.10 -9.91 1.53
N ALA A 97 -11.19 -9.63 2.24
CA ALA A 97 -12.50 -10.10 1.79
C ALA A 97 -12.88 -9.41 0.48
N VAL A 98 -13.27 -10.20 -0.50
CA VAL A 98 -13.70 -9.73 -1.83
C VAL A 98 -15.11 -10.20 -2.13
N SER A 99 -15.88 -9.36 -2.83
CA SER A 99 -17.24 -9.64 -3.28
C SER A 99 -17.29 -9.53 -4.81
N PRO A 100 -16.92 -10.59 -5.55
CA PRO A 100 -16.86 -10.56 -7.00
C PRO A 100 -18.23 -10.30 -7.63
N GLN A 101 -18.26 -9.41 -8.61
CA GLN A 101 -19.42 -9.11 -9.44
C GLN A 101 -18.98 -8.85 -10.88
N THR A 102 -19.87 -9.06 -11.83
CA THR A 102 -19.59 -8.75 -13.22
C THR A 102 -19.87 -7.27 -13.49
N PHE A 103 -18.89 -6.53 -14.00
CA PHE A 103 -19.00 -5.12 -14.34
C PHE A 103 -18.15 -4.76 -15.57
N ALA A 104 -18.53 -3.68 -16.26
CA ALA A 104 -17.72 -3.14 -17.35
C ALA A 104 -16.49 -2.40 -16.79
N LEU A 105 -15.29 -2.75 -17.27
CA LEU A 105 -14.03 -2.18 -16.78
C LEU A 105 -13.90 -0.69 -17.16
N ARG A 106 -14.31 -0.30 -18.37
CA ARG A 106 -14.13 1.06 -18.87
C ARG A 106 -14.77 2.14 -17.97
N PRO A 107 -16.03 2.03 -17.53
CA PRO A 107 -16.63 3.00 -16.60
C PRO A 107 -15.86 3.09 -15.26
N LEU A 108 -15.35 1.98 -14.75
CA LEU A 108 -14.54 2.00 -13.53
C LEU A 108 -13.26 2.83 -13.69
N LEU A 109 -12.57 2.66 -14.83
CA LEU A 109 -11.35 3.42 -15.13
C LEU A 109 -11.66 4.91 -15.29
N ASP A 110 -12.72 5.25 -16.03
CA ASP A 110 -13.16 6.64 -16.23
C ASP A 110 -13.57 7.31 -14.90
N ASP A 111 -14.36 6.62 -14.05
CA ASP A 111 -14.76 7.09 -12.72
C ASP A 111 -13.54 7.37 -11.83
N THR A 112 -12.55 6.46 -11.85
CA THR A 112 -11.36 6.58 -11.02
C THR A 112 -10.48 7.76 -11.47
N LEU A 113 -10.30 7.93 -12.78
CA LEU A 113 -9.58 9.07 -13.35
C LEU A 113 -10.26 10.40 -13.00
N ALA A 114 -11.59 10.48 -13.17
CA ALA A 114 -12.37 11.66 -12.83
C ALA A 114 -12.23 12.01 -11.34
N LEU A 115 -12.28 11.00 -10.46
CA LEU A 115 -12.15 11.19 -9.01
C LEU A 115 -10.78 11.76 -8.63
N VAL A 116 -9.67 11.21 -9.16
CA VAL A 116 -8.32 11.67 -8.82
C VAL A 116 -8.03 13.06 -9.42
N ARG A 117 -8.50 13.33 -10.64
CA ARG A 117 -8.40 14.67 -11.24
C ARG A 117 -9.07 15.71 -10.37
N PHE A 118 -10.34 15.50 -10.04
CA PHE A 118 -11.13 16.41 -9.21
C PHE A 118 -10.56 16.59 -7.80
N ALA A 119 -10.21 15.49 -7.14
CA ALA A 119 -9.83 15.53 -5.73
C ALA A 119 -8.40 16.02 -5.49
N LEU A 120 -7.49 15.85 -6.46
CA LEU A 120 -6.06 16.04 -6.22
C LEU A 120 -5.29 16.65 -7.40
N ALA A 121 -5.36 16.04 -8.59
CA ALA A 121 -4.43 16.35 -9.68
C ALA A 121 -4.56 17.81 -10.15
N ASP A 122 -5.79 18.32 -10.32
CA ASP A 122 -6.06 19.69 -10.75
C ASP A 122 -5.50 20.71 -9.76
N ALA A 123 -5.70 20.48 -8.44
CA ALA A 123 -5.21 21.35 -7.39
C ALA A 123 -3.68 21.34 -7.23
N ARG A 124 -3.02 20.26 -7.70
CA ARG A 124 -1.55 20.14 -7.73
C ARG A 124 -0.94 20.61 -9.04
N GLY A 125 -1.74 20.93 -10.05
CA GLY A 125 -1.26 21.27 -11.38
C GLY A 125 -0.60 20.10 -12.12
N VAL A 126 -1.00 18.85 -11.81
CA VAL A 126 -0.49 17.62 -12.44
C VAL A 126 -1.48 17.14 -13.49
N THR A 127 -1.02 16.92 -14.71
CA THR A 127 -1.85 16.39 -15.80
C THR A 127 -1.85 14.87 -15.80
N ILE A 128 -3.03 14.23 -15.94
CA ILE A 128 -3.14 12.78 -16.08
C ILE A 128 -3.52 12.46 -17.54
N ASP A 129 -2.58 11.86 -18.28
CA ASP A 129 -2.82 11.34 -19.63
C ASP A 129 -3.25 9.87 -19.56
N ALA A 130 -4.42 9.59 -20.09
CA ALA A 130 -5.00 8.26 -20.02
C ALA A 130 -5.07 7.60 -21.41
N THR A 131 -4.58 6.35 -21.48
CA THR A 131 -4.77 5.45 -22.63
C THR A 131 -5.57 4.24 -22.18
N LEU A 132 -6.80 4.14 -22.64
CA LEU A 132 -7.76 3.12 -22.22
C LEU A 132 -8.20 2.28 -23.43
N PRO A 133 -8.48 0.98 -23.25
CA PRO A 133 -8.96 0.14 -24.33
C PRO A 133 -10.37 0.57 -24.78
N ASP A 134 -10.61 0.55 -26.10
CA ASP A 134 -11.90 0.95 -26.68
C ASP A 134 -12.99 -0.06 -26.37
N ASP A 135 -12.66 -1.36 -26.40
CA ASP A 135 -13.53 -2.46 -26.00
C ASP A 135 -13.05 -3.05 -24.69
N ALA A 136 -13.50 -2.54 -23.57
CA ALA A 136 -13.26 -3.16 -22.29
C ALA A 136 -14.40 -4.14 -21.98
N PRO A 137 -14.16 -5.45 -22.10
CA PRO A 137 -15.18 -6.44 -21.75
C PRO A 137 -15.47 -6.39 -20.25
N SER A 138 -16.52 -7.10 -19.86
CA SER A 138 -16.88 -7.26 -18.47
C SER A 138 -15.78 -8.03 -17.72
N LEU A 139 -15.48 -7.56 -16.52
CA LEU A 139 -14.57 -8.20 -15.56
C LEU A 139 -15.40 -8.78 -14.41
N CYS A 140 -15.14 -10.04 -14.02
CA CYS A 140 -15.71 -10.63 -12.82
C CYS A 140 -14.72 -10.48 -11.66
N ALA A 141 -14.97 -9.50 -10.79
CA ALA A 141 -14.06 -9.12 -9.71
C ALA A 141 -14.78 -8.25 -8.66
N ASP A 142 -14.11 -7.91 -7.58
CA ASP A 142 -14.60 -6.90 -6.66
C ASP A 142 -14.32 -5.49 -7.19
N ARG A 143 -15.39 -4.87 -7.75
CA ARG A 143 -15.31 -3.54 -8.38
C ARG A 143 -14.75 -2.48 -7.45
N GLU A 144 -15.18 -2.49 -6.18
CA GLU A 144 -14.79 -1.46 -5.21
C GLU A 144 -13.32 -1.61 -4.79
N ARG A 145 -12.85 -2.84 -4.60
CA ARG A 145 -11.44 -3.12 -4.29
C ARG A 145 -10.50 -2.76 -5.42
N ILE A 146 -10.91 -3.03 -6.67
CA ILE A 146 -10.12 -2.60 -7.84
C ILE A 146 -10.10 -1.08 -7.96
N ALA A 147 -11.26 -0.40 -7.80
CA ALA A 147 -11.32 1.06 -7.79
C ALA A 147 -10.38 1.68 -6.75
N GLN A 148 -10.36 1.12 -5.55
CA GLN A 148 -9.50 1.54 -4.46
C GLN A 148 -8.01 1.37 -4.79
N ALA A 149 -7.62 0.24 -5.38
CA ALA A 149 -6.24 0.01 -5.80
C ALA A 149 -5.80 1.00 -6.89
N LEU A 150 -6.62 1.20 -7.92
CA LEU A 150 -6.35 2.15 -9.00
C LEU A 150 -6.28 3.59 -8.51
N TRP A 151 -7.19 3.98 -7.61
CA TRP A 151 -7.16 5.29 -6.96
C TRP A 151 -5.85 5.48 -6.19
N THR A 152 -5.42 4.47 -5.43
CA THR A 152 -4.17 4.53 -4.65
C THR A 152 -2.96 4.69 -5.56
N MET A 153 -2.87 3.91 -6.66
CA MET A 153 -1.77 4.00 -7.63
C MET A 153 -1.67 5.42 -8.23
N LEU A 154 -2.81 5.97 -8.66
CA LEU A 154 -2.87 7.31 -9.25
C LEU A 154 -2.53 8.39 -8.22
N THR A 155 -3.09 8.30 -7.01
CA THR A 155 -2.84 9.27 -5.92
C THR A 155 -1.35 9.29 -5.56
N VAL A 156 -0.72 8.12 -5.41
CA VAL A 156 0.71 8.01 -5.15
C VAL A 156 1.54 8.66 -6.26
N ALA A 157 1.23 8.40 -7.52
CA ALA A 157 1.97 8.98 -8.65
C ALA A 157 1.77 10.50 -8.73
N VAL A 158 0.55 11.00 -8.52
CA VAL A 158 0.25 12.44 -8.53
C VAL A 158 0.93 13.15 -7.36
N GLU A 159 0.90 12.59 -6.15
CA GLU A 159 1.57 13.20 -4.99
C GLU A 159 3.09 13.18 -5.09
N ALA A 160 3.65 12.17 -5.77
CA ALA A 160 5.08 12.10 -6.03
C ALA A 160 5.55 13.09 -7.09
N SER A 161 4.66 13.65 -7.90
CA SER A 161 5.00 14.47 -9.05
C SER A 161 5.02 15.97 -8.71
N ALA A 162 5.95 16.71 -9.31
CA ALA A 162 6.00 18.18 -9.25
C ALA A 162 4.83 18.83 -9.99
N ALA A 163 4.50 20.07 -9.65
CA ALA A 163 3.54 20.88 -10.39
C ALA A 163 3.98 21.06 -11.86
N GLY A 164 3.04 21.02 -12.79
CA GLY A 164 3.28 21.08 -14.23
C GLY A 164 3.76 19.77 -14.85
N SER A 165 3.97 18.72 -14.06
CA SER A 165 4.37 17.42 -14.57
C SER A 165 3.18 16.58 -15.09
N ARG A 166 3.51 15.42 -15.65
CA ARG A 166 2.57 14.53 -16.30
C ARG A 166 2.64 13.13 -15.70
N VAL A 167 1.50 12.58 -15.36
CA VAL A 167 1.31 11.19 -14.97
C VAL A 167 0.61 10.46 -16.12
N THR A 168 1.14 9.33 -16.56
CA THR A 168 0.52 8.50 -17.59
C THR A 168 -0.21 7.34 -16.92
N PHE A 169 -1.47 7.14 -17.32
CA PHE A 169 -2.29 6.01 -16.91
C PHE A 169 -2.67 5.20 -18.16
N ALA A 170 -2.21 3.97 -18.22
CA ALA A 170 -2.49 3.09 -19.37
C ALA A 170 -3.12 1.78 -18.88
N CYS A 171 -4.22 1.38 -19.54
CA CYS A 171 -4.80 0.05 -19.38
C CYS A 171 -4.71 -0.69 -20.70
N THR A 172 -4.02 -1.84 -20.71
CA THR A 172 -3.83 -2.68 -21.88
C THR A 172 -4.29 -4.10 -21.59
N ARG A 173 -4.73 -4.81 -22.65
CA ARG A 173 -5.03 -6.23 -22.57
C ARG A 173 -3.79 -7.03 -22.97
N GLU A 174 -3.31 -7.89 -22.09
CA GLU A 174 -2.18 -8.78 -22.31
C GLU A 174 -2.63 -10.24 -22.13
N GLY A 175 -3.05 -10.87 -23.21
CA GLY A 175 -3.60 -12.23 -23.21
C GLY A 175 -4.90 -12.30 -22.37
N ALA A 176 -4.86 -13.06 -21.27
CA ALA A 176 -5.99 -13.22 -20.36
C ALA A 176 -5.99 -12.19 -19.21
N HIS A 177 -5.12 -11.17 -19.24
CA HIS A 177 -5.00 -10.18 -18.18
C HIS A 177 -5.26 -8.77 -18.71
N TYR A 178 -5.82 -7.91 -17.85
CA TYR A 178 -5.78 -6.47 -18.00
C TYR A 178 -4.63 -5.95 -17.15
N VAL A 179 -3.73 -5.22 -17.77
CA VAL A 179 -2.58 -4.63 -17.09
C VAL A 179 -2.75 -3.12 -17.06
N VAL A 180 -2.85 -2.59 -15.85
CA VAL A 180 -2.88 -1.14 -15.63
C VAL A 180 -1.51 -0.69 -15.20
N ARG A 181 -0.96 0.30 -15.91
CA ARG A 181 0.33 0.94 -15.61
C ARG A 181 0.12 2.40 -15.31
N VAL A 182 0.73 2.86 -14.23
CA VAL A 182 0.80 4.27 -13.87
C VAL A 182 2.28 4.67 -13.88
N LEU A 183 2.62 5.67 -14.70
CA LEU A 183 3.98 6.21 -14.79
C LEU A 183 3.97 7.64 -14.30
N GLY A 184 4.94 8.00 -13.46
CA GLY A 184 5.12 9.35 -12.95
C GLY A 184 6.58 9.64 -12.62
N SER A 185 6.94 10.90 -12.47
CA SER A 185 8.25 11.32 -11.97
C SER A 185 8.19 11.52 -10.46
N VAL A 186 9.30 11.20 -9.77
CA VAL A 186 9.40 11.42 -8.32
C VAL A 186 10.10 12.74 -8.06
N ASP A 187 9.43 13.62 -7.33
CA ASP A 187 9.95 14.84 -6.74
C ASP A 187 9.80 14.74 -5.22
N ALA A 188 10.91 14.54 -4.54
CA ALA A 188 10.92 14.37 -3.09
C ALA A 188 10.41 15.62 -2.35
N ALA A 189 10.68 16.82 -2.91
CA ALA A 189 10.19 18.08 -2.33
C ALA A 189 8.65 18.16 -2.42
N ALA A 190 8.07 17.82 -3.56
CA ALA A 190 6.60 17.82 -3.73
C ALA A 190 5.88 16.83 -2.82
N LEU A 191 6.51 15.72 -2.45
CA LEU A 191 5.96 14.73 -1.52
C LEU A 191 5.85 15.24 -0.08
N VAL A 192 6.74 16.14 0.35
CA VAL A 192 6.78 16.61 1.74
C VAL A 192 6.33 18.06 1.91
N ASP A 193 6.04 18.78 0.84
CA ASP A 193 5.61 20.17 0.87
C ASP A 193 4.21 20.30 1.51
N PRO A 194 4.09 20.93 2.70
CA PRO A 194 2.82 21.10 3.38
C PRO A 194 1.89 22.12 2.69
N ALA A 195 2.38 22.90 1.73
CA ALA A 195 1.58 23.88 0.99
C ALA A 195 0.76 23.22 -0.13
N LEU A 196 1.16 22.02 -0.57
CA LEU A 196 0.42 21.27 -1.57
C LEU A 196 -0.72 20.44 -0.93
N PRO A 197 -1.85 20.24 -1.63
CA PRO A 197 -2.88 19.33 -1.16
C PRO A 197 -2.38 17.89 -1.19
N HIS A 198 -2.74 17.12 -0.16
CA HIS A 198 -2.39 15.71 -0.01
C HIS A 198 -3.58 14.89 0.45
N MET A 199 -3.70 13.67 -0.09
CA MET A 199 -4.64 12.63 0.33
C MET A 199 -3.95 11.57 1.19
N LEU A 200 -2.63 11.38 0.99
CA LEU A 200 -1.84 10.45 1.77
C LEU A 200 -1.32 11.10 3.05
N GLU A 201 -1.26 10.34 4.13
CA GLU A 201 -0.69 10.80 5.39
C GLU A 201 0.79 11.20 5.23
N SER A 202 1.23 12.21 5.99
CA SER A 202 2.62 12.70 5.93
C SER A 202 3.65 11.61 6.25
N PHE A 203 3.30 10.68 7.13
CA PHE A 203 4.12 9.51 7.42
C PHE A 203 4.27 8.62 6.18
N ALA A 204 3.16 8.31 5.51
CA ALA A 204 3.12 7.50 4.30
C ALA A 204 4.03 8.06 3.19
N ARG A 205 3.94 9.37 2.96
CA ARG A 205 4.72 10.08 1.94
C ARG A 205 6.23 10.03 2.22
N ARG A 206 6.63 10.26 3.48
CA ARG A 206 8.04 10.15 3.88
C ARG A 206 8.57 8.71 3.77
N GLU A 207 7.72 7.73 4.06
CA GLU A 207 8.10 6.32 3.94
C GLU A 207 8.34 5.87 2.50
N MET A 208 7.73 6.51 1.51
CA MET A 208 7.98 6.22 0.09
C MET A 208 9.42 6.52 -0.33
N LEU A 209 10.03 7.56 0.25
CA LEU A 209 11.39 8.01 -0.06
C LEU A 209 12.49 7.23 0.71
N ARG A 210 12.12 6.34 1.61
CA ARG A 210 13.12 5.54 2.33
C ARG A 210 13.72 4.49 1.41
N GLU A 211 15.05 4.36 1.46
CA GLU A 211 15.72 3.23 0.83
C GLU A 211 15.17 1.91 1.39
N ARG A 212 14.71 1.07 0.50
CA ARG A 212 14.18 -0.26 0.83
C ARG A 212 14.78 -1.29 -0.11
N ASP A 213 14.81 -2.53 0.37
CA ASP A 213 15.03 -3.66 -0.52
C ASP A 213 14.00 -3.57 -1.68
N ALA A 214 14.49 -3.58 -2.92
CA ALA A 214 13.68 -3.48 -4.14
C ALA A 214 12.55 -4.55 -4.23
N LYS A 215 12.63 -5.60 -3.41
CA LYS A 215 11.60 -6.63 -3.31
C LYS A 215 10.45 -6.29 -2.36
N ARG A 216 10.58 -5.23 -1.55
CA ARG A 216 9.54 -4.83 -0.58
C ARG A 216 8.61 -3.80 -1.19
N VAL A 217 7.32 -4.11 -1.22
CA VAL A 217 6.28 -3.16 -1.63
C VAL A 217 6.25 -1.96 -0.68
N ALA A 218 6.21 -0.76 -1.25
CA ALA A 218 6.00 0.46 -0.46
C ALA A 218 4.70 0.35 0.33
N TRP A 219 4.70 0.73 1.60
CA TRP A 219 3.55 0.53 2.48
C TRP A 219 2.28 1.25 1.99
N THR A 220 2.45 2.38 1.31
CA THR A 220 1.36 3.12 0.65
C THR A 220 0.65 2.30 -0.44
N LEU A 221 1.36 1.35 -1.06
CA LEU A 221 0.85 0.50 -2.13
C LEU A 221 0.44 -0.91 -1.64
N ALA A 222 0.44 -1.15 -0.32
CA ALA A 222 0.10 -2.46 0.24
C ALA A 222 -1.31 -2.95 -0.16
N ILE A 223 -2.28 -2.04 -0.26
CA ILE A 223 -3.63 -2.37 -0.72
C ILE A 223 -3.62 -2.88 -2.16
N CYS A 224 -2.81 -2.28 -3.05
CA CYS A 224 -2.73 -2.67 -4.45
C CYS A 224 -2.22 -4.11 -4.59
N GLN A 225 -1.19 -4.48 -3.82
CA GLN A 225 -0.68 -5.85 -3.78
C GLN A 225 -1.73 -6.84 -3.27
N ARG A 226 -2.45 -6.51 -2.19
CA ARG A 226 -3.50 -7.38 -1.64
C ARG A 226 -4.67 -7.56 -2.60
N VAL A 227 -5.08 -6.48 -3.28
CA VAL A 227 -6.13 -6.55 -4.31
C VAL A 227 -5.69 -7.42 -5.48
N ALA A 228 -4.46 -7.27 -5.96
CA ALA A 228 -3.93 -8.12 -7.02
C ALA A 228 -3.97 -9.60 -6.62
N LEU A 229 -3.42 -9.95 -5.46
CA LEU A 229 -3.39 -11.32 -4.97
C LEU A 229 -4.79 -11.92 -4.76
N ALA A 230 -5.74 -11.13 -4.25
CA ALA A 230 -7.12 -11.57 -4.03
C ALA A 230 -7.91 -11.81 -5.34
N HIS A 231 -7.38 -11.34 -6.48
CA HIS A 231 -7.97 -11.51 -7.82
C HIS A 231 -7.07 -12.33 -8.76
N ASP A 232 -6.21 -13.19 -8.23
CA ASP A 232 -5.26 -14.03 -8.99
C ASP A 232 -4.42 -13.22 -10.00
N GLY A 233 -4.12 -11.99 -9.62
CA GLY A 233 -3.38 -11.02 -10.43
C GLY A 233 -1.95 -10.80 -9.94
N THR A 234 -1.31 -9.78 -10.50
CA THR A 234 0.07 -9.39 -10.19
C THR A 234 0.17 -7.93 -9.83
N PHE A 235 1.16 -7.60 -8.98
CA PHE A 235 1.47 -6.22 -8.62
C PHE A 235 2.98 -6.02 -8.58
N ALA A 236 3.45 -4.91 -9.15
CA ALA A 236 4.84 -4.49 -9.11
C ALA A 236 4.94 -2.96 -9.12
N HIS A 237 6.01 -2.41 -8.56
CA HIS A 237 6.37 -1.01 -8.69
C HIS A 237 7.89 -0.83 -8.63
N ASP A 238 8.37 0.24 -9.26
CA ASP A 238 9.76 0.68 -9.13
C ASP A 238 9.99 1.36 -7.78
N PRO A 239 11.24 1.42 -7.30
CA PRO A 239 11.60 2.22 -6.14
C PRO A 239 11.31 3.71 -6.35
N PHE A 240 10.86 4.40 -5.30
CA PHE A 240 10.66 5.84 -5.32
C PHE A 240 11.99 6.54 -5.00
N ALA A 241 12.74 6.88 -6.06
CA ALA A 241 13.97 7.65 -5.95
C ALA A 241 13.77 9.06 -6.51
N ASP A 242 14.29 10.06 -5.82
CA ASP A 242 14.17 11.46 -6.25
C ASP A 242 14.72 11.68 -7.66
N GLY A 243 13.98 12.39 -8.49
CA GLY A 243 14.30 12.62 -9.90
C GLY A 243 14.11 11.42 -10.84
N ALA A 244 13.73 10.25 -10.33
CA ALA A 244 13.47 9.06 -11.15
C ALA A 244 12.05 9.03 -11.69
N THR A 245 11.85 8.30 -12.80
CA THR A 245 10.51 7.87 -13.23
C THR A 245 10.14 6.58 -12.49
N VAL A 246 8.95 6.53 -11.90
CA VAL A 246 8.41 5.36 -11.24
C VAL A 246 7.29 4.75 -12.08
N ALA A 247 7.32 3.44 -12.26
CA ALA A 247 6.21 2.66 -12.81
C ALA A 247 5.52 1.87 -11.69
N ILE A 248 4.19 1.93 -11.66
CA ILE A 248 3.34 1.13 -10.77
C ILE A 248 2.44 0.29 -11.68
N THR A 249 2.48 -1.03 -11.53
CA THR A 249 1.78 -1.97 -12.42
C THR A 249 0.84 -2.87 -11.63
N LEU A 250 -0.41 -2.96 -12.08
CA LEU A 250 -1.43 -3.87 -11.55
C LEU A 250 -1.94 -4.75 -12.70
N GLY A 251 -1.74 -6.06 -12.59
CA GLY A 251 -2.31 -7.05 -13.49
C GLY A 251 -3.55 -7.68 -12.87
N LEU A 252 -4.65 -7.68 -13.61
CA LEU A 252 -5.93 -8.28 -13.22
C LEU A 252 -6.28 -9.39 -14.19
N ARG A 253 -6.63 -10.57 -13.71
CA ARG A 253 -7.08 -11.66 -14.57
C ARG A 253 -8.47 -11.32 -15.12
N ALA A 254 -8.65 -11.41 -16.44
CA ALA A 254 -9.95 -11.36 -17.04
C ALA A 254 -10.72 -12.62 -16.61
N GLY A 255 -11.63 -12.46 -15.65
CA GLY A 255 -12.49 -13.56 -15.23
C GLY A 255 -13.38 -14.00 -16.38
N THR A 256 -13.50 -15.31 -16.61
CA THR A 256 -14.56 -15.85 -17.48
C THR A 256 -15.88 -15.66 -16.73
N PRO A 257 -16.90 -15.01 -17.30
CA PRO A 257 -18.23 -15.01 -16.67
C PRO A 257 -18.68 -16.46 -16.53
N ALA A 258 -19.14 -16.80 -15.32
CA ALA A 258 -19.73 -18.11 -15.03
C ALA A 258 -21.03 -18.31 -15.80
#